data_8f89cc788e2699e974ad8f72f4140c27
#
_entry.id   8f89cc788e2699e974ad8f72f4140c27
#
_cell.length_a   1.000
_cell.length_b   1.000
_cell.length_c   1.000
_cell.angle_alpha   90.00
_cell.angle_beta   90.00
_cell.angle_gamma   90.00
#
_symmetry.space_group_name_H-M   'P 1'
#
loop_
_entity.id
_entity.type
_entity.pdbx_description
1 polymer ?
#
loop_
_entity_poly.entity_id
_entity_poly.type
_entity_poly.pdbx_seq_one_letter_code
_entity_poly.pdbx_strand_id
1 'polypeptide(L)'
;LGSGVPLEDEKPPILSDGAKMIIEEAMKDDPRPLYIGCQGSITDLASAILAKPEICDRMTAIWIGGGDYPNGGFEFNLMQDINAGNVLFSSKMPVWQIPMKVYKTLSVSLAELQYKVEPCGEIGKYLFENLVALNEKLAIIPHWPHGELWGLGPGCDRSPDAGERTRGQLPHDLCTKGESGRHDI
;
A
#
# COMPACT_ATOMS: atom_id res chain seq x y z
N LEU A 1 9.83 10.99 -11.27
CA LEU A 1 9.11 11.17 -10.01
C LEU A 1 7.70 10.62 -10.12
N GLY A 2 7.14 10.07 -9.04
CA GLY A 2 5.74 9.66 -8.97
C GLY A 2 4.80 10.86 -8.87
N SER A 3 3.48 10.60 -8.87
CA SER A 3 2.46 11.61 -8.64
C SER A 3 2.64 12.24 -7.26
N GLY A 4 2.64 13.56 -7.20
CA GLY A 4 2.68 14.31 -5.94
C GLY A 4 1.30 14.57 -5.33
N VAL A 5 0.23 14.16 -6.00
CA VAL A 5 -1.16 14.37 -5.61
C VAL A 5 -1.99 13.12 -5.91
N PRO A 6 -3.06 12.85 -5.15
CA PRO A 6 -4.00 11.76 -5.44
C PRO A 6 -4.82 12.07 -6.71
N LEU A 7 -5.51 11.07 -7.22
CA LEU A 7 -6.53 11.25 -8.26
C LEU A 7 -7.72 12.05 -7.68
N GLU A 8 -8.12 13.09 -8.39
CA GLU A 8 -9.32 13.86 -8.02
C GLU A 8 -10.62 13.06 -8.22
N ASP A 9 -10.60 12.14 -9.20
CA ASP A 9 -11.69 11.25 -9.57
C ASP A 9 -11.08 9.96 -10.16
N GLU A 10 -11.90 8.97 -10.44
CA GLU A 10 -11.52 7.74 -11.14
C GLU A 10 -11.14 7.96 -12.62
N LYS A 11 -11.17 9.18 -13.08
CA LYS A 11 -10.73 9.70 -14.40
C LYS A 11 -10.52 11.22 -14.29
N PRO A 12 -9.54 11.85 -14.94
CA PRO A 12 -8.53 11.30 -15.86
C PRO A 12 -7.26 10.79 -15.13
N PRO A 13 -6.34 10.10 -15.85
CA PRO A 13 -5.07 9.68 -15.28
C PRO A 13 -4.11 10.85 -15.06
N ILE A 14 -3.23 10.73 -14.05
CA ILE A 14 -2.08 11.61 -13.85
C ILE A 14 -0.85 10.94 -14.45
N LEU A 15 -0.41 11.39 -15.63
CA LEU A 15 0.74 10.79 -16.33
C LEU A 15 2.07 11.28 -15.75
N SER A 16 2.35 10.90 -14.51
CA SER A 16 3.65 11.06 -13.87
C SER A 16 4.75 10.25 -14.59
N ASP A 17 6.01 10.49 -14.26
CA ASP A 17 7.10 9.65 -14.76
C ASP A 17 6.97 8.21 -14.24
N GLY A 18 6.46 8.03 -13.01
CA GLY A 18 6.16 6.72 -12.45
C GLY A 18 5.11 5.95 -13.25
N ALA A 19 3.98 6.58 -13.56
CA ALA A 19 2.93 5.98 -14.38
C ALA A 19 3.42 5.61 -15.80
N LYS A 20 4.21 6.49 -16.42
CA LYS A 20 4.83 6.21 -17.74
C LYS A 20 5.79 5.03 -17.68
N MET A 21 6.65 4.97 -16.67
CA MET A 21 7.59 3.85 -16.47
C MET A 21 6.86 2.52 -16.30
N ILE A 22 5.75 2.49 -15.55
CA ILE A 22 4.92 1.29 -15.40
C ILE A 22 4.38 0.84 -16.76
N ILE A 23 3.85 1.77 -17.56
CA ILE A 23 3.34 1.46 -18.90
C ILE A 23 4.46 0.94 -19.80
N GLU A 24 5.58 1.62 -19.85
CA GLU A 24 6.74 1.24 -20.68
C GLU A 24 7.25 -0.15 -20.32
N GLU A 25 7.36 -0.46 -19.02
CA GLU A 25 7.83 -1.78 -18.58
C GLU A 25 6.83 -2.87 -18.92
N ALA A 26 5.54 -2.65 -18.66
CA ALA A 26 4.49 -3.62 -18.94
C ALA A 26 4.29 -3.91 -20.43
N MET A 27 4.62 -2.94 -21.29
CA MET A 27 4.45 -3.08 -22.73
C MET A 27 5.67 -3.66 -23.46
N LYS A 28 6.76 -3.97 -22.76
CA LYS A 28 7.90 -4.68 -23.33
C LYS A 28 7.51 -6.07 -23.81
N ASP A 29 8.15 -6.51 -24.88
CA ASP A 29 8.06 -7.90 -25.35
C ASP A 29 9.04 -8.77 -24.55
N ASP A 30 8.66 -9.09 -23.31
CA ASP A 30 9.45 -9.89 -22.38
C ASP A 30 8.61 -11.09 -21.91
N PRO A 31 9.07 -12.34 -22.11
CA PRO A 31 8.31 -13.54 -21.72
C PRO A 31 8.27 -13.78 -20.21
N ARG A 32 9.03 -13.05 -19.42
CA ARG A 32 9.05 -13.20 -17.96
C ARG A 32 7.79 -12.59 -17.34
N PRO A 33 7.19 -13.22 -16.32
CA PRO A 33 6.06 -12.63 -15.62
C PRO A 33 6.49 -11.33 -14.93
N LEU A 34 5.69 -10.27 -15.09
CA LEU A 34 5.92 -8.97 -14.48
C LEU A 34 5.07 -8.80 -13.23
N TYR A 35 5.70 -8.44 -12.13
CA TYR A 35 5.04 -8.09 -10.87
C TYR A 35 5.39 -6.66 -10.48
N ILE A 36 4.39 -5.91 -10.01
CA ILE A 36 4.61 -4.59 -9.43
C ILE A 36 4.31 -4.61 -7.93
N GLY A 37 5.32 -4.32 -7.10
CA GLY A 37 5.17 -4.19 -5.66
C GLY A 37 4.81 -2.76 -5.27
N CYS A 38 3.62 -2.55 -4.70
CA CYS A 38 3.15 -1.26 -4.24
C CYS A 38 3.11 -1.24 -2.71
N GLN A 39 3.89 -0.35 -2.09
CA GLN A 39 4.04 -0.24 -0.63
C GLN A 39 3.47 1.06 -0.05
N GLY A 40 2.70 1.79 -0.83
CA GLY A 40 2.09 3.07 -0.44
C GLY A 40 0.84 3.34 -1.24
N SER A 41 0.56 4.63 -1.51
CA SER A 41 -0.47 5.02 -2.47
C SER A 41 -0.20 4.40 -3.84
N ILE A 42 -1.27 4.04 -4.54
CA ILE A 42 -1.20 3.39 -5.86
C ILE A 42 -1.61 4.32 -7.00
N THR A 43 -1.51 5.62 -6.79
CA THR A 43 -1.89 6.65 -7.76
C THR A 43 -1.24 6.46 -9.13
N ASP A 44 0.07 6.15 -9.15
CA ASP A 44 0.80 5.92 -10.40
C ASP A 44 0.34 4.65 -11.12
N LEU A 45 0.09 3.57 -10.39
CA LEU A 45 -0.44 2.34 -10.97
C LEU A 45 -1.85 2.53 -11.53
N ALA A 46 -2.73 3.17 -10.77
CA ALA A 46 -4.09 3.48 -11.21
C ALA A 46 -4.08 4.38 -12.45
N SER A 47 -3.22 5.39 -12.47
CA SER A 47 -3.04 6.27 -13.64
C SER A 47 -2.53 5.49 -14.86
N ALA A 48 -1.62 4.55 -14.66
CA ALA A 48 -1.13 3.68 -15.73
C ALA A 48 -2.25 2.80 -16.29
N ILE A 49 -3.10 2.22 -15.43
CA ILE A 49 -4.28 1.42 -15.83
C ILE A 49 -5.26 2.27 -16.64
N LEU A 50 -5.57 3.48 -16.16
CA LEU A 50 -6.49 4.39 -16.87
C LEU A 50 -5.96 4.82 -18.23
N ALA A 51 -4.66 5.08 -18.33
CA ALA A 51 -4.02 5.51 -19.57
C ALA A 51 -3.82 4.37 -20.57
N LYS A 52 -3.56 3.16 -20.08
CA LYS A 52 -3.22 1.98 -20.89
C LYS A 52 -3.80 0.71 -20.27
N PRO A 53 -5.12 0.46 -20.42
CA PRO A 53 -5.77 -0.69 -19.79
C PRO A 53 -5.18 -2.07 -20.15
N GLU A 54 -4.51 -2.18 -21.28
CA GLU A 54 -3.89 -3.43 -21.74
C GLU A 54 -2.77 -3.94 -20.83
N ILE A 55 -2.22 -3.09 -19.98
CA ILE A 55 -1.22 -3.52 -18.97
C ILE A 55 -1.79 -4.50 -17.96
N CYS A 56 -3.11 -4.49 -17.76
CA CYS A 56 -3.78 -5.39 -16.81
C CYS A 56 -3.62 -6.87 -17.18
N ASP A 57 -3.45 -7.18 -18.48
CA ASP A 57 -3.25 -8.55 -18.96
C ASP A 57 -1.75 -8.96 -18.96
N ARG A 58 -0.86 -8.04 -18.61
CA ARG A 58 0.60 -8.21 -18.72
C ARG A 58 1.34 -8.25 -17.41
N MET A 59 0.70 -7.88 -16.31
CA MET A 59 1.35 -7.79 -15.01
C MET A 59 0.40 -8.12 -13.86
N THR A 60 0.99 -8.43 -12.71
CA THR A 60 0.26 -8.65 -11.45
C THR A 60 0.66 -7.59 -10.43
N ALA A 61 -0.30 -6.95 -9.81
CA ALA A 61 -0.05 -6.03 -8.71
C ALA A 61 0.02 -6.78 -7.38
N ILE A 62 1.06 -6.48 -6.58
CA ILE A 62 1.19 -6.91 -5.18
C ILE A 62 1.10 -5.64 -4.35
N TRP A 63 0.01 -5.46 -3.60
CA TRP A 63 -0.24 -4.21 -2.90
C TRP A 63 -0.39 -4.39 -1.39
N ILE A 64 0.43 -3.66 -0.63
CA ILE A 64 0.27 -3.49 0.81
C ILE A 64 -0.73 -2.35 1.00
N GLY A 65 -1.99 -2.67 1.24
CA GLY A 65 -3.03 -1.66 1.39
C GLY A 65 -4.43 -2.25 1.57
N GLY A 66 -5.33 -1.38 2.01
CA GLY A 66 -6.72 -1.73 2.25
C GLY A 66 -6.99 -2.46 3.55
N GLY A 67 -8.26 -2.53 3.90
CA GLY A 67 -8.76 -3.21 5.08
C GLY A 67 -9.03 -4.69 4.84
N ASP A 68 -9.54 -5.35 5.89
CA ASP A 68 -9.81 -6.79 5.87
C ASP A 68 -11.08 -7.12 5.09
N TYR A 69 -11.04 -8.18 4.32
CA TYR A 69 -12.23 -8.73 3.69
C TYR A 69 -13.12 -9.44 4.74
N PRO A 70 -14.48 -9.35 4.63
CA PRO A 70 -15.24 -8.59 3.62
C PRO A 70 -15.59 -7.16 4.05
N ASN A 71 -15.26 -6.76 5.27
CA ASN A 71 -15.78 -5.53 5.89
C ASN A 71 -14.97 -4.28 5.52
N GLY A 72 -13.77 -4.44 4.96
CA GLY A 72 -12.88 -3.32 4.68
C GLY A 72 -12.38 -2.67 5.96
N GLY A 73 -12.15 -1.37 5.91
CA GLY A 73 -11.77 -0.55 7.05
C GLY A 73 -10.76 0.53 6.68
N PHE A 74 -10.48 1.39 7.66
CA PHE A 74 -9.44 2.39 7.52
C PHE A 74 -8.08 1.72 7.33
N GLU A 75 -7.35 2.15 6.28
CA GLU A 75 -5.97 1.73 6.05
C GLU A 75 -5.20 2.88 5.42
N PHE A 76 -3.98 3.10 5.89
CA PHE A 76 -3.20 4.30 5.60
C PHE A 76 -2.87 4.47 4.11
N ASN A 77 -2.45 3.41 3.43
CA ASN A 77 -2.08 3.49 2.01
C ASN A 77 -3.29 3.71 1.10
N LEU A 78 -4.41 3.04 1.41
CA LEU A 78 -5.67 3.24 0.70
C LEU A 78 -6.23 4.65 0.91
N MET A 79 -6.14 5.17 2.15
CA MET A 79 -6.66 6.49 2.48
C MET A 79 -5.97 7.62 1.70
N GLN A 80 -4.71 7.41 1.30
CA GLN A 80 -3.97 8.43 0.54
C GLN A 80 -4.55 8.68 -0.85
N ASP A 81 -5.20 7.66 -1.45
CA ASP A 81 -5.86 7.79 -2.75
C ASP A 81 -6.93 6.71 -2.93
N ILE A 82 -8.15 6.99 -2.47
CA ILE A 82 -9.28 6.07 -2.55
C ILE A 82 -9.70 5.85 -4.01
N ASN A 83 -9.63 6.90 -4.85
CA ASN A 83 -9.97 6.80 -6.27
C ASN A 83 -9.02 5.83 -7.00
N ALA A 84 -7.73 5.88 -6.68
CA ALA A 84 -6.77 4.91 -7.21
C ALA A 84 -7.10 3.47 -6.77
N GLY A 85 -7.51 3.28 -5.51
CA GLY A 85 -8.02 1.99 -5.02
C GLY A 85 -9.21 1.49 -5.83
N ASN A 86 -10.19 2.37 -6.08
CA ASN A 86 -11.36 2.06 -6.89
C ASN A 86 -10.98 1.64 -8.32
N VAL A 87 -10.07 2.38 -8.95
CA VAL A 87 -9.57 2.06 -10.30
C VAL A 87 -8.91 0.69 -10.32
N LEU A 88 -8.03 0.38 -9.36
CA LEU A 88 -7.35 -0.91 -9.31
C LEU A 88 -8.34 -2.07 -9.18
N PHE A 89 -9.22 -2.02 -8.16
CA PHE A 89 -10.16 -3.12 -7.89
C PHE A 89 -11.29 -3.23 -8.91
N SER A 90 -11.60 -2.16 -9.67
CA SER A 90 -12.54 -2.20 -10.79
C SER A 90 -11.91 -2.66 -12.09
N SER A 91 -10.58 -2.74 -12.15
CA SER A 91 -9.82 -3.18 -13.32
C SER A 91 -9.81 -4.72 -13.47
N LYS A 92 -9.25 -5.20 -14.58
CA LYS A 92 -9.00 -6.63 -14.80
C LYS A 92 -7.64 -7.08 -14.27
N MET A 93 -6.86 -6.18 -13.65
CA MET A 93 -5.53 -6.50 -13.17
C MET A 93 -5.57 -7.57 -12.08
N PRO A 94 -4.73 -8.62 -12.17
CA PRO A 94 -4.49 -9.52 -11.06
C PRO A 94 -3.92 -8.77 -9.85
N VAL A 95 -4.57 -8.88 -8.69
CA VAL A 95 -4.14 -8.21 -7.45
C VAL A 95 -3.92 -9.21 -6.34
N TRP A 96 -2.71 -9.21 -5.78
CA TRP A 96 -2.40 -9.86 -4.51
C TRP A 96 -2.43 -8.79 -3.43
N GLN A 97 -3.56 -8.68 -2.75
CA GLN A 97 -3.72 -7.73 -1.66
C GLN A 97 -3.07 -8.24 -0.38
N ILE A 98 -2.28 -7.39 0.27
CA ILE A 98 -1.75 -7.61 1.62
C ILE A 98 -2.43 -6.59 2.54
N PRO A 99 -3.59 -6.95 3.13
CA PRO A 99 -4.38 -6.02 3.94
C PRO A 99 -3.71 -5.72 5.28
N MET A 100 -4.18 -4.66 5.95
CA MET A 100 -3.65 -4.19 7.22
C MET A 100 -3.49 -5.30 8.27
N LYS A 101 -4.45 -6.20 8.39
CA LYS A 101 -4.40 -7.29 9.36
C LYS A 101 -3.23 -8.26 9.11
N VAL A 102 -2.86 -8.46 7.85
CA VAL A 102 -1.74 -9.31 7.48
C VAL A 102 -0.42 -8.63 7.78
N TYR A 103 -0.18 -7.42 7.25
CA TYR A 103 1.12 -6.78 7.46
C TYR A 103 1.38 -6.36 8.91
N LYS A 104 0.34 -6.13 9.72
CA LYS A 104 0.49 -5.89 11.17
C LYS A 104 0.98 -7.10 11.97
N THR A 105 0.97 -8.29 11.40
CA THR A 105 1.58 -9.45 12.05
C THR A 105 3.10 -9.47 11.92
N LEU A 106 3.65 -8.66 11.01
CA LEU A 106 5.10 -8.51 10.84
C LEU A 106 5.61 -7.42 11.78
N SER A 107 5.88 -7.80 13.01
CA SER A 107 6.46 -6.93 14.03
C SER A 107 7.91 -7.31 14.33
N VAL A 108 8.72 -6.32 14.68
CA VAL A 108 10.09 -6.50 15.13
C VAL A 108 10.35 -5.58 16.33
N SER A 109 10.99 -6.08 17.36
CA SER A 109 11.33 -5.27 18.52
C SER A 109 12.54 -4.36 18.26
N LEU A 110 12.62 -3.22 18.95
CA LEU A 110 13.80 -2.35 18.88
C LEU A 110 15.06 -3.08 19.35
N ALA A 111 14.94 -3.94 20.36
CA ALA A 111 16.08 -4.74 20.85
C ALA A 111 16.62 -5.71 19.79
N GLU A 112 15.72 -6.30 18.98
CA GLU A 112 16.14 -7.17 17.88
C GLU A 112 16.82 -6.37 16.77
N LEU A 113 16.31 -5.19 16.44
CA LEU A 113 16.94 -4.29 15.47
C LEU A 113 18.29 -3.79 15.95
N GLN A 114 18.40 -3.46 17.24
CA GLN A 114 19.66 -3.08 17.85
C GLN A 114 20.72 -4.19 17.74
N TYR A 115 20.30 -5.41 18.01
CA TYR A 115 21.23 -6.56 17.97
C TYR A 115 21.59 -6.98 16.53
N LYS A 116 20.62 -6.96 15.61
CA LYS A 116 20.80 -7.53 14.26
C LYS A 116 21.12 -6.49 13.18
N VAL A 117 20.64 -5.25 13.31
CA VAL A 117 20.75 -4.24 12.26
C VAL A 117 21.79 -3.18 12.59
N GLU A 118 21.78 -2.62 13.81
CA GLU A 118 22.73 -1.57 14.22
C GLU A 118 24.20 -1.94 13.95
N PRO A 119 24.68 -3.18 14.19
CA PRO A 119 26.06 -3.56 13.95
C PRO A 119 26.46 -3.73 12.47
N CYS A 120 25.50 -3.63 11.55
CA CYS A 120 25.74 -3.87 10.12
C CYS A 120 26.33 -2.64 9.41
N GLY A 121 27.41 -2.06 9.96
CA GLY A 121 28.10 -0.92 9.41
C GLY A 121 27.31 0.39 9.48
N GLU A 122 27.76 1.41 8.76
CA GLU A 122 27.16 2.75 8.78
C GLU A 122 25.69 2.75 8.37
N ILE A 123 25.31 1.94 7.39
CA ILE A 123 23.92 1.85 6.94
C ILE A 123 23.00 1.20 7.99
N GLY A 124 23.48 0.16 8.65
CA GLY A 124 22.72 -0.49 9.73
C GLY A 124 22.48 0.45 10.89
N LYS A 125 23.52 1.16 11.31
CA LYS A 125 23.44 2.19 12.34
C LYS A 125 22.46 3.30 11.96
N TYR A 126 22.58 3.84 10.76
CA TYR A 126 21.68 4.88 10.23
C TYR A 126 20.21 4.43 10.25
N LEU A 127 19.92 3.22 9.77
CA LEU A 127 18.56 2.69 9.75
C LEU A 127 18.01 2.53 11.18
N PHE A 128 18.82 1.96 12.10
CA PHE A 128 18.40 1.79 13.48
C PHE A 128 18.10 3.13 14.16
N GLU A 129 19.04 4.09 14.08
CA GLU A 129 18.88 5.42 14.71
C GLU A 129 17.62 6.16 14.18
N ASN A 130 17.35 6.09 12.86
CA ASN A 130 16.15 6.70 12.29
C ASN A 130 14.86 6.02 12.77
N LEU A 131 14.86 4.70 12.88
CA LEU A 131 13.70 3.95 13.38
C LEU A 131 13.42 4.25 14.86
N VAL A 132 14.47 4.35 15.69
CA VAL A 132 14.33 4.78 17.10
C VAL A 132 13.75 6.18 17.18
N ALA A 133 14.33 7.13 16.44
CA ALA A 133 13.87 8.51 16.44
C ALA A 133 12.41 8.65 15.96
N LEU A 134 12.00 7.86 14.98
CA LEU A 134 10.62 7.82 14.51
C LEU A 134 9.70 7.24 15.61
N ASN A 135 10.09 6.14 16.24
CA ASN A 135 9.31 5.51 17.30
C ASN A 135 9.12 6.44 18.49
N GLU A 136 10.14 7.20 18.89
CA GLU A 136 10.06 8.20 19.94
C GLU A 136 9.07 9.34 19.59
N LYS A 137 9.11 9.83 18.34
CA LYS A 137 8.15 10.84 17.87
C LYS A 137 6.70 10.32 17.87
N LEU A 138 6.50 9.06 17.52
CA LEU A 138 5.18 8.45 17.49
C LEU A 138 4.68 8.03 18.87
N ALA A 139 5.59 7.89 19.84
CA ALA A 139 5.28 7.53 21.23
C ALA A 139 4.37 8.54 21.94
N ILE A 140 4.30 9.78 21.47
CA ILE A 140 3.37 10.80 21.97
C ILE A 140 1.92 10.60 21.50
N ILE A 141 1.70 9.72 20.53
CA ILE A 141 0.37 9.40 20.03
C ILE A 141 -0.26 8.37 20.97
N PRO A 142 -1.42 8.68 21.62
CA PRO A 142 -2.10 7.73 22.47
C PRO A 142 -2.35 6.41 21.75
N HIS A 143 -2.06 5.30 22.39
CA HIS A 143 -2.21 3.93 21.88
C HIS A 143 -1.20 3.50 20.79
N TRP A 144 -0.12 4.28 20.54
CA TRP A 144 0.98 3.78 19.75
C TRP A 144 1.73 2.68 20.51
N PRO A 145 1.99 1.51 19.91
CA PRO A 145 2.71 0.43 20.57
C PRO A 145 4.19 0.81 20.73
N HIS A 146 4.57 1.17 21.94
CA HIS A 146 5.95 1.51 22.27
C HIS A 146 6.85 0.28 22.16
N GLY A 147 7.99 0.44 21.51
CA GLY A 147 9.02 -0.61 21.42
C GLY A 147 8.81 -1.64 20.32
N GLU A 148 7.77 -1.51 19.51
CA GLU A 148 7.53 -2.37 18.36
C GLU A 148 7.36 -1.52 17.09
N LEU A 149 8.09 -1.91 16.03
CA LEU A 149 7.87 -1.37 14.70
C LEU A 149 7.05 -2.35 13.90
N TRP A 150 5.89 -1.90 13.46
CA TRP A 150 5.03 -2.70 12.61
C TRP A 150 5.33 -2.42 11.14
N GLY A 151 5.44 -3.51 10.37
CA GLY A 151 5.73 -3.56 8.96
C GLY A 151 5.64 -2.22 8.24
N LEU A 152 6.68 -1.76 7.72
CA LEU A 152 7.02 -0.60 6.88
C LEU A 152 5.98 0.54 6.68
N GLY A 153 4.95 0.67 7.51
CA GLY A 153 3.94 1.72 7.39
C GLY A 153 3.86 2.58 8.64
N PRO A 154 4.23 3.88 8.60
CA PRO A 154 3.88 4.81 9.67
C PRO A 154 2.37 5.03 9.68
N GLY A 155 1.76 4.95 10.86
CA GLY A 155 0.45 5.56 11.07
C GLY A 155 -0.78 4.68 10.94
N CYS A 156 -0.76 3.49 11.52
CA CYS A 156 -2.03 2.86 11.87
C CYS A 156 -2.56 3.47 13.15
N ASP A 157 -3.42 4.46 13.01
CA ASP A 157 -4.17 4.98 14.14
C ASP A 157 -5.07 3.87 14.71
N ARG A 158 -4.81 3.47 15.96
CA ARG A 158 -5.65 2.54 16.73
C ARG A 158 -6.67 3.27 17.60
N SER A 159 -6.98 4.53 17.31
CA SER A 159 -8.01 5.17 18.12
C SER A 159 -9.34 4.41 17.91
N PRO A 160 -10.06 4.08 18.98
CA PRO A 160 -11.40 3.48 18.90
C PRO A 160 -12.35 4.32 18.03
N ASP A 161 -12.13 5.63 18.00
CA ASP A 161 -12.93 6.59 17.24
C ASP A 161 -12.61 6.61 15.73
N ALA A 162 -11.43 6.17 15.30
CA ALA A 162 -11.08 6.10 13.89
C ALA A 162 -11.94 5.08 13.14
N GLY A 163 -12.28 3.97 13.80
CA GLY A 163 -13.17 2.93 13.24
C GLY A 163 -14.60 3.38 13.02
N GLU A 164 -15.10 4.32 13.85
CA GLU A 164 -16.48 4.83 13.70
C GLU A 164 -16.58 5.94 12.66
N ARG A 165 -15.56 6.79 12.54
CA ARG A 165 -15.57 7.89 11.54
C ARG A 165 -15.42 7.41 10.10
N THR A 166 -14.78 6.27 9.89
CA THR A 166 -14.51 5.73 8.54
C THR A 166 -15.57 4.76 8.04
N ARG A 167 -16.43 4.23 8.92
CA ARG A 167 -17.55 3.34 8.50
C ARG A 167 -18.53 4.00 7.52
N GLY A 168 -18.56 5.32 7.46
CA GLY A 168 -19.44 6.08 6.56
C GLY A 168 -18.74 6.58 5.29
N GLN A 169 -17.41 6.43 5.15
CA GLN A 169 -16.65 7.05 4.07
C GLN A 169 -16.05 6.08 3.05
N LEU A 170 -15.90 4.79 3.40
CA LEU A 170 -15.44 3.80 2.44
C LEU A 170 -16.64 3.10 1.82
N PRO A 171 -16.84 3.19 0.51
CA PRO A 171 -17.87 2.41 -0.15
C PRO A 171 -17.65 0.92 0.15
N HIS A 172 -18.71 0.27 0.63
CA HIS A 172 -18.74 -1.18 0.91
C HIS A 172 -18.24 -2.02 -0.29
N ASP A 173 -18.28 -1.43 -1.47
CA ASP A 173 -17.95 -2.03 -2.76
C ASP A 173 -16.45 -2.22 -3.01
N LEU A 174 -15.57 -1.46 -2.31
CA LEU A 174 -14.13 -1.54 -2.53
C LEU A 174 -13.51 -2.88 -2.12
N CYS A 175 -14.07 -3.53 -1.10
CA CYS A 175 -13.59 -4.83 -0.64
C CYS A 175 -14.23 -6.02 -1.35
N THR A 176 -15.39 -5.82 -1.99
CA THR A 176 -16.15 -6.93 -2.59
C THR A 176 -15.87 -7.13 -4.07
N LYS A 177 -15.44 -6.09 -4.80
CA LYS A 177 -15.23 -6.17 -6.26
C LYS A 177 -13.96 -6.93 -6.67
N GLY A 178 -12.98 -7.06 -5.78
CA GLY A 178 -11.73 -7.78 -6.08
C GLY A 178 -11.82 -9.30 -6.06
N GLU A 179 -12.84 -9.87 -5.41
CA GLU A 179 -12.92 -11.32 -5.20
C GLU A 179 -13.97 -12.04 -6.05
N SER A 180 -14.95 -11.32 -6.64
CA SER A 180 -16.02 -11.96 -7.38
C SER A 180 -15.63 -12.56 -8.75
N GLY A 181 -14.36 -12.50 -9.13
CA GLY A 181 -13.91 -12.94 -10.44
C GLY A 181 -12.88 -14.06 -10.49
N ARG A 182 -12.47 -14.68 -9.36
CA ARG A 182 -11.35 -15.64 -9.41
C ARG A 182 -11.40 -16.76 -8.38
N HIS A 183 -12.46 -17.51 -8.40
CA HIS A 183 -12.47 -18.81 -7.74
C HIS A 183 -12.28 -20.01 -8.69
N ASP A 184 -11.65 -19.79 -9.84
CA ASP A 184 -11.30 -20.89 -10.75
C ASP A 184 -9.82 -20.82 -11.10
N ILE A 185 -8.95 -21.19 -10.16
CA ILE A 185 -7.68 -21.91 -10.42
C ILE A 185 -7.27 -22.63 -9.12
#